data_cf6c0b1b3f415befe180e3ea92224e7d
#
_entry.id   cf6c0b1b3f415befe180e3ea92224e7d
#
_cell.length_a   1.000
_cell.length_b   1.000
_cell.length_c   1.000
_cell.angle_alpha   90.00
_cell.angle_beta   90.00
_cell.angle_gamma   90.00
#
_symmetry.space_group_name_H-M   'P 1'
#
loop_
_entity.id
_entity.type
_entity.pdbx_description
1 polymer ?
#
loop_
_entity_poly.entity_id
_entity_poly.type
_entity_poly.pdbx_seq_one_letter_code
_entity_poly.pdbx_strand_id
1 'polypeptide(L)'
;MQRRKFTSGVVSLGGLWALAGSTDAIALSEGDASLGVRAALERGAVAAVALLGQSGGFLDNPKVRIPLPGFLNDAAQLLKITGQQKRVDALLTAMNRAAEAAVPEAKALLVSAVKAMSVGDATRLIRGGENSVTEFFAEKTRAPLAVKFLPIVTQATEKVSLADKYNRVAGKASGFGLVKKQDANVQQYVTRKALDGLYLMIGEEERKIRQDPVGTGSAILSKVFGALK
;
A
#
# COMPACT_ATOMS: atom_id res chain seq x y z
N MET A 1 67.02 -71.54 4.15
CA MET A 1 66.04 -72.36 3.39
C MET A 1 64.86 -71.44 3.08
N GLN A 2 64.76 -70.94 1.86
CA GLN A 2 63.82 -71.34 0.81
C GLN A 2 62.37 -71.33 1.29
N ARG A 3 61.37 -70.67 0.70
CA ARG A 3 60.96 -70.37 -0.67
C ARG A 3 59.76 -69.39 -0.61
N ARG A 4 59.72 -68.41 -1.41
CA ARG A 4 58.90 -68.30 -2.66
C ARG A 4 57.37 -68.53 -2.43
N LYS A 5 56.53 -67.71 -2.80
CA LYS A 5 55.98 -67.07 -4.04
C LYS A 5 54.59 -66.67 -3.66
N PHE A 6 53.79 -65.88 -4.27
CA PHE A 6 53.46 -65.34 -5.58
C PHE A 6 52.17 -64.56 -5.45
N THR A 7 52.16 -63.44 -6.03
CA THR A 7 51.13 -62.77 -6.90
C THR A 7 49.68 -63.06 -6.68
N SER A 8 48.93 -61.99 -6.67
CA SER A 8 47.96 -61.54 -7.69
C SER A 8 47.22 -60.37 -7.09
N GLY A 9 47.28 -59.33 -7.56
CA GLY A 9 46.77 -58.38 -8.50
C GLY A 9 45.25 -58.50 -8.66
N VAL A 10 44.50 -57.64 -7.97
CA VAL A 10 43.18 -57.26 -8.45
C VAL A 10 43.09 -55.72 -8.38
N VAL A 11 43.24 -55.13 -9.54
CA VAL A 11 42.92 -53.74 -9.77
C VAL A 11 41.40 -53.65 -9.81
N SER A 12 40.79 -53.09 -8.78
CA SER A 12 39.40 -52.65 -8.79
C SER A 12 39.40 -51.17 -9.10
N LEU A 13 39.22 -50.82 -10.39
CA LEU A 13 38.79 -49.51 -10.82
C LEU A 13 37.34 -49.34 -10.33
N GLY A 14 37.17 -48.79 -9.14
CA GLY A 14 35.92 -48.24 -8.66
C GLY A 14 35.89 -46.77 -9.10
N GLY A 15 35.28 -46.50 -10.27
CA GLY A 15 35.02 -45.14 -10.73
C GLY A 15 34.06 -44.44 -9.74
N LEU A 16 34.60 -43.50 -8.99
CA LEU A 16 33.80 -42.51 -8.28
C LEU A 16 33.21 -41.56 -9.34
N TRP A 17 32.01 -41.87 -9.79
CA TRP A 17 31.17 -40.87 -10.47
C TRP A 17 30.76 -39.88 -9.40
N ALA A 18 31.55 -38.84 -9.19
CA ALA A 18 31.08 -37.61 -8.57
C ALA A 18 30.06 -37.00 -9.53
N LEU A 19 28.79 -37.30 -9.31
CA LEU A 19 27.68 -36.49 -9.80
C LEU A 19 27.81 -35.12 -9.10
N ALA A 20 28.65 -34.27 -9.66
CA ALA A 20 28.58 -32.85 -9.42
C ALA A 20 27.24 -32.39 -10.03
N GLY A 21 26.18 -32.56 -9.25
CA GLY A 21 24.94 -31.84 -9.51
C GLY A 21 25.26 -30.37 -9.43
N SER A 22 25.51 -29.78 -10.58
CA SER A 22 25.50 -28.33 -10.74
C SER A 22 24.10 -27.88 -10.34
N THR A 23 23.90 -27.53 -9.08
CA THR A 23 22.83 -26.63 -8.73
C THR A 23 23.18 -25.30 -9.40
N ASP A 24 22.76 -25.14 -10.64
CA ASP A 24 22.65 -23.84 -11.27
C ASP A 24 21.69 -23.03 -10.40
N ALA A 25 22.22 -22.46 -9.32
CA ALA A 25 21.62 -21.33 -8.67
C ALA A 25 21.68 -20.23 -9.73
N ILE A 26 20.60 -20.13 -10.54
CA ILE A 26 20.42 -19.04 -11.49
C ILE A 26 20.49 -17.79 -10.63
N ALA A 27 21.66 -17.16 -10.60
CA ALA A 27 21.85 -15.87 -9.96
C ALA A 27 20.90 -14.91 -10.69
N LEU A 28 19.83 -14.49 -9.99
CA LEU A 28 18.93 -13.47 -10.50
C LEU A 28 19.76 -12.23 -10.80
N SER A 29 19.74 -11.76 -12.04
CA SER A 29 20.32 -10.48 -12.34
C SER A 29 19.60 -9.39 -11.55
N GLU A 30 20.31 -8.32 -11.17
CA GLU A 30 19.67 -7.17 -10.51
C GLU A 30 18.51 -6.62 -11.35
N GLY A 31 18.60 -6.75 -12.69
CA GLY A 31 17.52 -6.40 -13.61
C GLY A 31 16.28 -7.26 -13.45
N ASP A 32 16.43 -8.58 -13.35
CA ASP A 32 15.28 -9.50 -13.17
C ASP A 32 14.60 -9.30 -11.82
N ALA A 33 15.39 -9.11 -10.75
CA ALA A 33 14.88 -8.77 -9.43
C ALA A 33 14.08 -7.47 -9.46
N SER A 34 14.59 -6.44 -10.13
CA SER A 34 13.90 -5.15 -10.31
C SER A 34 12.57 -5.29 -11.06
N LEU A 35 12.52 -6.10 -12.13
CA LEU A 35 11.29 -6.35 -12.88
C LEU A 35 10.24 -7.06 -12.03
N GLY A 36 10.64 -8.05 -11.24
CA GLY A 36 9.76 -8.75 -10.31
C GLY A 36 9.14 -7.82 -9.27
N VAL A 37 9.97 -6.98 -8.66
CA VAL A 37 9.52 -5.98 -7.67
C VAL A 37 8.53 -5.01 -8.30
N ARG A 38 8.83 -4.44 -9.45
CA ARG A 38 7.91 -3.53 -10.16
C ARG A 38 6.56 -4.18 -10.42
N ALA A 39 6.55 -5.42 -10.94
CA ALA A 39 5.31 -6.14 -11.22
C ALA A 39 4.49 -6.40 -9.95
N ALA A 40 5.14 -6.68 -8.82
CA ALA A 40 4.46 -6.85 -7.54
C ALA A 40 3.87 -5.54 -7.00
N LEU A 41 4.65 -4.45 -7.06
CA LEU A 41 4.22 -3.13 -6.63
C LEU A 41 3.04 -2.62 -7.44
N GLU A 42 3.08 -2.81 -8.76
CA GLU A 42 1.97 -2.44 -9.64
C GLU A 42 0.70 -3.23 -9.27
N ARG A 43 0.80 -4.54 -9.09
CA ARG A 43 -0.35 -5.38 -8.68
C ARG A 43 -0.89 -4.96 -7.32
N GLY A 44 -0.03 -4.78 -6.33
CA GLY A 44 -0.45 -4.37 -4.98
C GLY A 44 -1.13 -3.00 -4.99
N ALA A 45 -0.58 -2.03 -5.71
CA ALA A 45 -1.17 -0.70 -5.85
C ALA A 45 -2.53 -0.75 -6.56
N VAL A 46 -2.65 -1.52 -7.64
CA VAL A 46 -3.92 -1.69 -8.37
C VAL A 46 -4.96 -2.40 -7.51
N ALA A 47 -4.57 -3.41 -6.73
CA ALA A 47 -5.46 -4.13 -5.82
C ALA A 47 -5.98 -3.20 -4.71
N ALA A 48 -5.11 -2.38 -4.10
CA ALA A 48 -5.52 -1.41 -3.09
C ALA A 48 -6.51 -0.37 -3.66
N VAL A 49 -6.25 0.15 -4.86
CA VAL A 49 -7.16 1.08 -5.55
C VAL A 49 -8.50 0.41 -5.85
N ALA A 50 -8.51 -0.82 -6.35
CA ALA A 50 -9.75 -1.54 -6.68
C ALA A 50 -10.58 -1.82 -5.42
N LEU A 51 -9.94 -2.23 -4.33
CA LEU A 51 -10.60 -2.48 -3.05
C LEU A 51 -11.24 -1.21 -2.47
N LEU A 52 -10.53 -0.09 -2.50
CA LEU A 52 -10.99 1.16 -1.91
C LEU A 52 -11.94 1.95 -2.80
N GLY A 53 -11.83 1.82 -4.12
CA GLY A 53 -12.66 2.52 -5.10
C GLY A 53 -14.05 1.93 -5.30
N GLN A 54 -14.34 0.76 -4.72
CA GLN A 54 -15.68 0.17 -4.77
C GLN A 54 -16.61 0.75 -3.71
N SER A 55 -17.91 0.53 -3.90
CA SER A 55 -18.92 0.89 -2.89
C SER A 55 -18.66 0.15 -1.58
N GLY A 56 -18.51 0.89 -0.47
CA GLY A 56 -18.16 0.33 0.84
C GLY A 56 -16.66 0.19 1.08
N GLY A 57 -15.81 0.52 0.10
CA GLY A 57 -14.35 0.42 0.24
C GLY A 57 -13.78 1.27 1.38
N PHE A 58 -14.43 2.40 1.70
CA PHE A 58 -14.15 3.19 2.90
C PHE A 58 -15.26 3.08 3.94
N LEU A 59 -16.51 3.27 3.53
CA LEU A 59 -17.63 3.37 4.47
C LEU A 59 -17.78 2.11 5.32
N ASP A 60 -17.67 0.95 4.72
CA ASP A 60 -17.89 -0.36 5.34
C ASP A 60 -16.58 -1.06 5.74
N ASN A 61 -15.43 -0.41 5.52
CA ASN A 61 -14.12 -0.94 5.87
C ASN A 61 -13.59 -0.27 7.14
N PRO A 62 -13.59 -0.97 8.29
CA PRO A 62 -13.19 -0.39 9.57
C PRO A 62 -11.74 0.08 9.64
N LYS A 63 -10.85 -0.43 8.77
CA LYS A 63 -9.44 -0.04 8.73
C LYS A 63 -9.22 1.37 8.19
N VAL A 64 -10.07 1.81 7.27
CA VAL A 64 -9.88 3.06 6.53
C VAL A 64 -11.08 4.00 6.60
N ARG A 65 -12.18 3.56 7.22
CA ARG A 65 -13.37 4.39 7.39
C ARG A 65 -13.01 5.75 7.97
N ILE A 66 -13.38 6.80 7.25
CA ILE A 66 -13.11 8.18 7.64
C ILE A 66 -14.10 8.61 8.72
N PRO A 67 -13.66 8.84 9.96
CA PRO A 67 -14.51 9.33 11.02
C PRO A 67 -14.82 10.82 10.82
N LEU A 68 -15.74 11.35 11.59
CA LEU A 68 -15.92 12.79 11.67
C LEU A 68 -14.64 13.45 12.20
N PRO A 69 -14.29 14.67 11.75
CA PRO A 69 -13.22 15.44 12.37
C PRO A 69 -13.48 15.63 13.87
N GLY A 70 -12.41 15.61 14.71
CA GLY A 70 -12.55 15.59 16.18
C GLY A 70 -13.51 16.63 16.73
N PHE A 71 -13.40 17.86 16.27
CA PHE A 71 -14.31 18.96 16.65
C PHE A 71 -15.80 18.65 16.34
N LEU A 72 -16.10 17.99 15.22
CA LEU A 72 -17.47 17.56 14.90
C LEU A 72 -17.92 16.33 15.67
N ASN A 73 -16.97 15.49 16.08
CA ASN A 73 -17.28 14.28 16.83
C ASN A 73 -17.91 14.65 18.20
N ASP A 74 -17.40 15.67 18.85
CA ASP A 74 -17.93 16.18 20.12
C ASP A 74 -19.32 16.84 19.92
N ALA A 75 -19.48 17.63 18.86
CA ALA A 75 -20.75 18.24 18.49
C ALA A 75 -21.79 17.19 18.01
N ALA A 76 -21.36 16.08 17.42
CA ALA A 76 -22.24 15.04 16.89
C ALA A 76 -23.07 14.39 18.01
N GLN A 77 -22.55 14.25 19.22
CA GLN A 77 -23.30 13.71 20.36
C GLN A 77 -24.48 14.62 20.71
N LEU A 78 -24.26 15.93 20.74
CA LEU A 78 -25.36 16.90 20.98
C LEU A 78 -26.35 16.91 19.81
N LEU A 79 -25.91 16.79 18.58
CA LEU A 79 -26.79 16.70 17.41
C LEU A 79 -27.65 15.42 17.44
N LYS A 80 -27.15 14.33 18.00
CA LYS A 80 -27.91 13.09 18.20
C LYS A 80 -29.05 13.29 19.20
N ILE A 81 -28.76 13.88 20.34
CA ILE A 81 -29.74 14.14 21.39
C ILE A 81 -30.86 15.09 20.90
N THR A 82 -30.53 16.03 20.03
CA THR A 82 -31.47 16.99 19.43
C THR A 82 -32.20 16.46 18.19
N GLY A 83 -32.14 15.16 17.90
CA GLY A 83 -32.84 14.52 16.76
C GLY A 83 -32.20 14.78 15.39
N GLN A 84 -30.98 15.33 15.34
CA GLN A 84 -30.28 15.64 14.08
C GLN A 84 -29.33 14.53 13.63
N GLN A 85 -29.48 13.31 14.17
CA GLN A 85 -28.65 12.13 13.82
C GLN A 85 -28.54 11.93 12.29
N LYS A 86 -29.65 12.03 11.56
CA LYS A 86 -29.67 11.85 10.09
C LYS A 86 -28.70 12.80 9.35
N ARG A 87 -28.47 14.00 9.86
CA ARG A 87 -27.53 14.96 9.26
C ARG A 87 -26.08 14.55 9.49
N VAL A 88 -25.79 14.00 10.65
CA VAL A 88 -24.47 13.48 11.01
C VAL A 88 -24.14 12.27 10.14
N ASP A 89 -25.10 11.35 10.01
CA ASP A 89 -24.93 10.13 9.20
C ASP A 89 -24.76 10.46 7.70
N ALA A 90 -25.53 11.45 7.21
CA ALA A 90 -25.40 11.91 5.84
C ALA A 90 -24.01 12.50 5.56
N LEU A 91 -23.44 13.28 6.47
CA LEU A 91 -22.07 13.79 6.30
C LEU A 91 -21.05 12.67 6.34
N LEU A 92 -21.14 11.76 7.31
CA LEU A 92 -20.23 10.63 7.44
C LEU A 92 -20.25 9.77 6.17
N THR A 93 -21.45 9.48 5.66
CA THR A 93 -21.63 8.73 4.42
C THR A 93 -21.00 9.48 3.22
N ALA A 94 -21.31 10.76 3.07
CA ALA A 94 -20.78 11.56 1.95
C ALA A 94 -19.24 11.65 1.97
N MET A 95 -18.63 11.80 3.15
CA MET A 95 -17.17 11.82 3.30
C MET A 95 -16.51 10.53 2.80
N ASN A 96 -17.07 9.39 3.21
CA ASN A 96 -16.52 8.08 2.81
C ASN A 96 -16.78 7.77 1.34
N ARG A 97 -17.99 8.08 0.81
CA ARG A 97 -18.30 7.94 -0.62
C ARG A 97 -17.45 8.86 -1.49
N ALA A 98 -17.12 10.05 -1.01
CA ALA A 98 -16.19 10.96 -1.68
C ALA A 98 -14.78 10.36 -1.80
N ALA A 99 -14.29 9.70 -0.75
CA ALA A 99 -13.02 9.00 -0.78
C ALA A 99 -13.04 7.82 -1.78
N GLU A 100 -14.10 7.01 -1.76
CA GLU A 100 -14.31 5.90 -2.69
C GLU A 100 -14.31 6.39 -4.16
N ALA A 101 -14.95 7.51 -4.43
CA ALA A 101 -14.98 8.11 -5.76
C ALA A 101 -13.64 8.70 -6.22
N ALA A 102 -12.83 9.19 -5.29
CA ALA A 102 -11.55 9.83 -5.60
C ALA A 102 -10.41 8.82 -5.82
N VAL A 103 -10.39 7.70 -5.09
CA VAL A 103 -9.27 6.73 -5.10
C VAL A 103 -8.96 6.14 -6.48
N PRO A 104 -9.91 5.87 -7.39
CA PRO A 104 -9.60 5.38 -8.73
C PRO A 104 -8.63 6.27 -9.52
N GLU A 105 -8.61 7.57 -9.27
CA GLU A 105 -7.68 8.53 -9.88
C GLU A 105 -6.20 8.26 -9.49
N ALA A 106 -5.98 7.51 -8.42
CA ALA A 106 -4.62 7.17 -7.99
C ALA A 106 -3.94 6.16 -8.93
N LYS A 107 -4.71 5.30 -9.62
CA LYS A 107 -4.17 4.18 -10.40
C LYS A 107 -3.07 4.61 -11.37
N ALA A 108 -3.34 5.62 -12.20
CA ALA A 108 -2.41 6.08 -13.22
C ALA A 108 -1.10 6.61 -12.63
N LEU A 109 -1.18 7.39 -11.54
CA LEU A 109 0.00 7.97 -10.89
C LEU A 109 0.84 6.90 -10.15
N LEU A 110 0.19 5.94 -9.49
CA LEU A 110 0.88 4.84 -8.82
C LEU A 110 1.62 3.96 -9.83
N VAL A 111 0.96 3.58 -10.93
CA VAL A 111 1.57 2.81 -12.02
C VAL A 111 2.73 3.58 -12.66
N SER A 112 2.57 4.88 -12.90
CA SER A 112 3.64 5.73 -13.43
C SER A 112 4.83 5.82 -12.48
N ALA A 113 4.61 5.92 -11.18
CA ALA A 113 5.68 5.91 -10.18
C ALA A 113 6.49 4.60 -10.21
N VAL A 114 5.80 3.45 -10.35
CA VAL A 114 6.48 2.14 -10.50
C VAL A 114 7.29 2.07 -11.80
N LYS A 115 6.73 2.52 -12.93
CA LYS A 115 7.43 2.51 -14.23
C LYS A 115 8.66 3.41 -14.23
N ALA A 116 8.62 4.54 -13.53
CA ALA A 116 9.72 5.47 -13.40
C ALA A 116 10.79 5.04 -12.37
N MET A 117 10.56 3.94 -11.64
CA MET A 117 11.47 3.45 -10.62
C MET A 117 12.80 3.00 -11.23
N SER A 118 13.93 3.41 -10.65
CA SER A 118 15.26 2.92 -11.02
C SER A 118 15.54 1.51 -10.45
N VAL A 119 16.58 0.85 -10.93
CA VAL A 119 17.08 -0.41 -10.34
C VAL A 119 17.53 -0.18 -8.90
N GLY A 120 18.18 0.95 -8.62
CA GLY A 120 18.59 1.35 -7.27
C GLY A 120 17.41 1.52 -6.31
N ASP A 121 16.29 2.10 -6.78
CA ASP A 121 15.06 2.20 -5.99
C ASP A 121 14.52 0.81 -5.68
N ALA A 122 14.43 -0.09 -6.67
CA ALA A 122 13.95 -1.44 -6.46
C ALA A 122 14.80 -2.20 -5.42
N THR A 123 16.13 -2.09 -5.51
CA THR A 123 17.06 -2.69 -4.54
C THR A 123 16.86 -2.12 -3.13
N ARG A 124 16.67 -0.80 -3.01
CA ARG A 124 16.39 -0.13 -1.73
C ARG A 124 15.08 -0.62 -1.13
N LEU A 125 14.02 -0.80 -1.94
CA LEU A 125 12.74 -1.30 -1.48
C LEU A 125 12.80 -2.76 -1.03
N ILE A 126 13.55 -3.61 -1.73
CA ILE A 126 13.77 -5.02 -1.34
C ILE A 126 14.45 -5.09 0.04
N ARG A 127 15.51 -4.30 0.25
CA ARG A 127 16.31 -4.28 1.48
C ARG A 127 15.69 -3.43 2.58
N GLY A 128 14.68 -2.64 2.25
CA GLY A 128 13.99 -1.75 3.17
C GLY A 128 13.09 -2.48 4.16
N GLY A 129 12.65 -1.76 5.20
CA GLY A 129 11.71 -2.24 6.20
C GLY A 129 10.30 -2.47 5.63
N GLU A 130 9.39 -2.87 6.53
CA GLU A 130 8.00 -3.25 6.21
C GLU A 130 7.17 -2.16 5.52
N ASN A 131 7.58 -0.89 5.62
CA ASN A 131 6.85 0.25 5.05
C ASN A 131 7.59 0.93 3.89
N SER A 132 8.70 0.35 3.40
CA SER A 132 9.54 0.99 2.38
C SER A 132 8.79 1.28 1.07
N VAL A 133 7.88 0.40 0.68
CA VAL A 133 7.01 0.58 -0.50
C VAL A 133 5.98 1.68 -0.27
N THR A 134 5.35 1.66 0.91
CA THR A 134 4.37 2.67 1.30
C THR A 134 4.99 4.07 1.31
N GLU A 135 6.18 4.21 1.88
CA GLU A 135 6.94 5.46 1.90
C GLU A 135 7.32 5.94 0.50
N PHE A 136 7.79 5.03 -0.36
CA PHE A 136 8.10 5.33 -1.75
C PHE A 136 6.88 5.90 -2.49
N PHE A 137 5.73 5.23 -2.42
CA PHE A 137 4.53 5.72 -3.07
C PHE A 137 4.07 7.06 -2.48
N ALA A 138 4.10 7.22 -1.16
CA ALA A 138 3.69 8.45 -0.50
C ALA A 138 4.58 9.63 -0.93
N GLU A 139 5.90 9.45 -0.97
CA GLU A 139 6.85 10.45 -1.43
C GLU A 139 6.56 10.92 -2.87
N LYS A 140 6.34 9.97 -3.77
CA LYS A 140 6.19 10.26 -5.21
C LYS A 140 4.79 10.74 -5.59
N THR A 141 3.75 10.35 -4.86
CA THR A 141 2.38 10.51 -5.35
C THR A 141 1.44 11.27 -4.43
N ARG A 142 1.76 11.48 -3.14
CA ARG A 142 0.82 12.13 -2.19
C ARG A 142 0.42 13.54 -2.62
N ALA A 143 1.36 14.38 -3.02
CA ALA A 143 1.08 15.75 -3.41
C ALA A 143 0.25 15.84 -4.70
N PRO A 144 0.63 15.18 -5.81
CA PRO A 144 -0.18 15.21 -7.03
C PRO A 144 -1.54 14.52 -6.86
N LEU A 145 -1.66 13.49 -6.02
CA LEU A 145 -2.94 12.87 -5.73
C LEU A 145 -3.85 13.79 -4.89
N ALA A 146 -3.32 14.55 -3.96
CA ALA A 146 -4.11 15.52 -3.21
C ALA A 146 -4.78 16.55 -4.15
N VAL A 147 -4.06 17.02 -5.18
CA VAL A 147 -4.60 17.92 -6.20
C VAL A 147 -5.72 17.26 -7.01
N LYS A 148 -5.58 15.97 -7.36
CA LYS A 148 -6.61 15.23 -8.10
C LYS A 148 -7.84 14.87 -7.27
N PHE A 149 -7.65 14.51 -6.01
CA PHE A 149 -8.73 14.08 -5.13
C PHE A 149 -9.63 15.24 -4.68
N LEU A 150 -9.02 16.39 -4.42
CA LEU A 150 -9.73 17.54 -3.85
C LEU A 150 -10.98 17.96 -4.63
N PRO A 151 -10.98 18.13 -5.97
CA PRO A 151 -12.18 18.50 -6.70
C PRO A 151 -13.29 17.42 -6.63
N ILE A 152 -12.94 16.15 -6.66
CA ILE A 152 -13.90 15.03 -6.57
C ILE A 152 -14.55 15.03 -5.18
N VAL A 153 -13.73 15.15 -4.15
CA VAL A 153 -14.20 15.21 -2.76
C VAL A 153 -15.09 16.46 -2.56
N THR A 154 -14.71 17.59 -3.14
CA THR A 154 -15.50 18.83 -3.09
C THR A 154 -16.89 18.61 -3.69
N GLN A 155 -16.97 18.13 -4.92
CA GLN A 155 -18.23 17.86 -5.60
C GLN A 155 -19.14 16.88 -4.81
N ALA A 156 -18.55 15.84 -4.21
CA ALA A 156 -19.31 14.85 -3.44
C ALA A 156 -19.83 15.39 -2.10
N THR A 157 -19.17 16.37 -1.50
CA THR A 157 -19.51 16.91 -0.17
C THR A 157 -20.27 18.24 -0.22
N GLU A 158 -20.26 18.98 -1.31
CA GLU A 158 -20.92 20.30 -1.45
C GLU A 158 -22.42 20.24 -1.21
N LYS A 159 -23.08 19.14 -1.55
CA LYS A 159 -24.53 18.96 -1.37
C LYS A 159 -24.95 18.69 0.08
N VAL A 160 -23.98 18.54 0.98
CA VAL A 160 -24.26 18.20 2.38
C VAL A 160 -24.20 19.47 3.24
N SER A 161 -25.37 19.97 3.64
CA SER A 161 -25.49 21.22 4.39
C SER A 161 -24.67 21.25 5.70
N LEU A 162 -24.38 20.11 6.31
CA LEU A 162 -23.55 20.03 7.50
C LEU A 162 -22.05 20.27 7.18
N ALA A 163 -21.59 19.94 5.96
CA ALA A 163 -20.24 20.25 5.52
C ALA A 163 -19.99 21.76 5.49
N ASP A 164 -20.91 22.54 4.94
CA ASP A 164 -20.81 24.02 4.91
C ASP A 164 -20.82 24.62 6.31
N LYS A 165 -21.68 24.10 7.19
CA LYS A 165 -21.72 24.55 8.60
C LYS A 165 -20.41 24.25 9.31
N TYR A 166 -19.85 23.06 9.10
CA TYR A 166 -18.55 22.73 9.63
C TYR A 166 -17.47 23.68 9.13
N ASN A 167 -17.34 23.88 7.82
CA ASN A 167 -16.32 24.71 7.22
C ASN A 167 -16.34 26.14 7.79
N ARG A 168 -17.52 26.71 7.98
CA ARG A 168 -17.65 28.04 8.60
C ARG A 168 -17.16 28.10 10.04
N VAL A 169 -17.51 27.09 10.85
CA VAL A 169 -17.13 27.06 12.29
C VAL A 169 -15.67 26.69 12.44
N ALA A 170 -15.24 25.62 11.79
CA ALA A 170 -13.88 25.12 11.88
C ALA A 170 -12.87 26.09 11.26
N GLY A 171 -13.24 26.78 10.18
CA GLY A 171 -12.41 27.84 9.58
C GLY A 171 -12.13 28.99 10.55
N LYS A 172 -13.17 29.49 11.25
CA LYS A 172 -13.01 30.50 12.31
C LYS A 172 -12.15 29.95 13.47
N ALA A 173 -12.46 28.75 13.96
CA ALA A 173 -11.72 28.13 15.07
C ALA A 173 -10.23 27.89 14.71
N SER A 174 -9.94 27.59 13.46
CA SER A 174 -8.56 27.45 12.96
C SER A 174 -7.79 28.77 12.99
N GLY A 175 -8.46 29.89 12.76
CA GLY A 175 -7.87 31.23 12.90
C GLY A 175 -7.40 31.52 14.33
N PHE A 176 -8.04 30.91 15.32
CA PHE A 176 -7.66 31.00 16.74
C PHE A 176 -6.75 29.84 17.23
N GLY A 177 -6.29 28.98 16.31
CA GLY A 177 -5.44 27.83 16.66
C GLY A 177 -6.18 26.65 17.34
N LEU A 178 -7.50 26.70 17.47
CA LEU A 178 -8.33 25.65 18.12
C LEU A 178 -8.55 24.43 17.25
N VAL A 179 -8.44 24.59 15.92
CA VAL A 179 -8.52 23.53 14.93
C VAL A 179 -7.30 23.59 14.03
N LYS A 180 -6.68 22.45 13.73
CA LYS A 180 -5.54 22.40 12.80
C LYS A 180 -5.98 22.89 11.42
N LYS A 181 -5.16 23.70 10.75
CA LYS A 181 -5.46 24.24 9.40
C LYS A 181 -5.91 23.15 8.42
N GLN A 182 -5.27 21.98 8.48
CA GLN A 182 -5.59 20.83 7.62
C GLN A 182 -6.95 20.17 7.92
N ASP A 183 -7.57 20.48 9.06
CA ASP A 183 -8.87 19.97 9.49
C ASP A 183 -9.94 21.09 9.52
N ALA A 184 -9.58 22.31 9.12
CA ALA A 184 -10.49 23.45 9.08
C ALA A 184 -11.52 23.40 7.95
N ASN A 185 -11.36 22.45 7.02
CA ASN A 185 -12.21 22.25 5.86
C ASN A 185 -12.44 20.75 5.65
N VAL A 186 -13.71 20.35 5.54
CA VAL A 186 -14.10 18.93 5.36
C VAL A 186 -13.46 18.33 4.11
N GLN A 187 -13.38 19.08 3.02
CA GLN A 187 -12.84 18.62 1.75
C GLN A 187 -11.34 18.27 1.88
N GLN A 188 -10.57 19.14 2.53
CA GLN A 188 -9.16 18.89 2.80
C GLN A 188 -8.96 17.74 3.78
N TYR A 189 -9.79 17.68 4.82
CA TYR A 189 -9.77 16.57 5.78
C TYR A 189 -10.02 15.23 5.10
N VAL A 190 -11.07 15.11 4.28
CA VAL A 190 -11.42 13.88 3.56
C VAL A 190 -10.34 13.52 2.55
N THR A 191 -9.84 14.49 1.78
CA THR A 191 -8.73 14.27 0.83
C THR A 191 -7.51 13.67 1.52
N ARG A 192 -7.10 14.24 2.64
CA ARG A 192 -5.98 13.73 3.43
C ARG A 192 -6.25 12.32 3.95
N LYS A 193 -7.43 12.08 4.54
CA LYS A 193 -7.82 10.77 5.08
C LYS A 193 -7.96 9.71 3.99
N ALA A 194 -8.45 10.07 2.81
CA ALA A 194 -8.52 9.16 1.66
C ALA A 194 -7.10 8.71 1.22
N LEU A 195 -6.14 9.62 1.18
CA LEU A 195 -4.75 9.29 0.89
C LEU A 195 -4.12 8.45 2.01
N ASP A 196 -4.39 8.77 3.29
CA ASP A 196 -3.90 7.96 4.41
C ASP A 196 -4.43 6.53 4.32
N GLY A 197 -5.73 6.35 4.00
CA GLY A 197 -6.34 5.05 3.78
C GLY A 197 -5.75 4.30 2.58
N LEU A 198 -5.49 4.99 1.47
CA LEU A 198 -4.85 4.41 0.30
C LEU A 198 -3.46 3.85 0.63
N TYR A 199 -2.61 4.64 1.28
CA TYR A 199 -1.26 4.18 1.63
C TYR A 199 -1.27 3.10 2.72
N LEU A 200 -2.24 3.13 3.65
CA LEU A 200 -2.43 2.04 4.60
C LEU A 200 -2.72 0.72 3.87
N MET A 201 -3.62 0.73 2.89
CA MET A 201 -3.96 -0.49 2.14
C MET A 201 -2.82 -0.95 1.22
N ILE A 202 -2.05 -0.03 0.65
CA ILE A 202 -0.80 -0.39 -0.06
C ILE A 202 0.18 -1.07 0.89
N GLY A 203 0.32 -0.60 2.13
CA GLY A 203 1.15 -1.23 3.16
C GLY A 203 0.64 -2.61 3.59
N GLU A 204 -0.68 -2.83 3.61
CA GLU A 204 -1.26 -4.15 3.84
C GLU A 204 -0.90 -5.13 2.70
N GLU A 205 -0.97 -4.67 1.44
CA GLU A 205 -0.56 -5.48 0.29
C GLU A 205 0.96 -5.75 0.30
N GLU A 206 1.78 -4.75 0.66
CA GLU A 206 3.22 -4.93 0.86
C GLU A 206 3.52 -6.03 1.88
N ARG A 207 2.87 -6.01 3.04
CA ARG A 207 3.04 -7.03 4.08
C ARG A 207 2.65 -8.42 3.58
N LYS A 208 1.54 -8.56 2.86
CA LYS A 208 1.13 -9.85 2.27
C LYS A 208 2.19 -10.39 1.31
N ILE A 209 2.72 -9.53 0.44
CA ILE A 209 3.76 -9.90 -0.53
C ILE A 209 5.04 -10.36 0.20
N ARG A 210 5.44 -9.67 1.27
CA ARG A 210 6.63 -10.03 2.06
C ARG A 210 6.45 -11.32 2.85
N GLN A 211 5.26 -11.58 3.37
CA GLN A 211 4.94 -12.80 4.15
C GLN A 211 4.81 -14.02 3.25
N ASP A 212 4.14 -13.90 2.11
CA ASP A 212 3.94 -14.99 1.15
C ASP A 212 4.24 -14.53 -0.30
N PRO A 213 5.52 -14.45 -0.66
CA PRO A 213 5.93 -14.07 -2.01
C PRO A 213 5.51 -15.11 -3.07
N VAL A 214 5.32 -16.37 -2.69
CA VAL A 214 4.89 -17.46 -3.60
C VAL A 214 3.41 -17.34 -3.92
N GLY A 215 2.56 -17.19 -2.90
CA GLY A 215 1.11 -17.07 -3.02
C GLY A 215 0.67 -15.84 -3.80
N THR A 216 1.51 -14.81 -3.87
CA THR A 216 1.28 -13.62 -4.71
C THR A 216 1.53 -13.84 -6.21
N GLY A 217 1.87 -15.07 -6.63
CA GLY A 217 1.91 -15.48 -8.04
C GLY A 217 3.15 -15.05 -8.83
N SER A 218 4.27 -14.73 -8.18
CA SER A 218 5.51 -14.39 -8.86
C SER A 218 6.67 -15.29 -8.41
N ALA A 219 7.08 -16.22 -9.27
CA ALA A 219 8.26 -17.04 -9.05
C ALA A 219 9.54 -16.19 -8.85
N ILE A 220 9.58 -15.00 -9.43
CA ILE A 220 10.69 -14.04 -9.27
C ILE A 220 10.69 -13.47 -7.85
N LEU A 221 9.51 -13.11 -7.30
CA LEU A 221 9.40 -12.60 -5.94
C LEU A 221 9.79 -13.64 -4.89
N SER A 222 9.43 -14.91 -5.11
CA SER A 222 9.88 -16.01 -4.25
C SER A 222 11.39 -16.09 -4.16
N LYS A 223 12.08 -15.95 -5.30
CA LYS A 223 13.54 -15.97 -5.34
C LYS A 223 14.14 -14.73 -4.68
N VAL A 224 13.57 -13.55 -4.92
CA VAL A 224 14.07 -12.27 -4.38
C VAL A 224 13.89 -12.19 -2.88
N PHE A 225 12.68 -12.47 -2.37
CA PHE A 225 12.39 -12.39 -0.93
C PHE A 225 12.79 -13.66 -0.15
N GLY A 226 12.89 -14.81 -0.82
CA GLY A 226 13.39 -16.04 -0.21
C GLY A 226 14.90 -16.01 0.06
N ALA A 227 15.67 -15.27 -0.71
CA ALA A 227 17.10 -15.06 -0.51
C ALA A 227 17.44 -14.07 0.64
N LEU A 228 16.43 -13.38 1.19
CA LEU A 228 16.59 -12.40 2.28
C LEU A 228 16.26 -12.98 3.68
N LYS A 229 15.83 -14.23 3.74
CA LYS A 229 15.65 -15.01 4.97
C LYS A 229 16.88 -15.85 5.25
#